data_135290d7480c76e5a449a9c547b71f20
#
_entry.id   135290d7480c76e5a449a9c547b71f20
#
_cell.length_a   1.000
_cell.length_b   1.000
_cell.length_c   1.000
_cell.angle_alpha   90.00
_cell.angle_beta   90.00
_cell.angle_gamma   90.00
#
_symmetry.space_group_name_H-M   'P 1'
#
loop_
_entity.id
_entity.type
_entity.pdbx_description
1 polymer ?
#
loop_
_entity_poly.entity_id
_entity_poly.type
_entity_poly.pdbx_seq_one_letter_code
_entity_poly.pdbx_strand_id
1 'polypeptide(L)'
;MANFYTDNPDLKLHLQHPLMKKIVALKERDFTEAEKFDYAPLDFEDAMDNYDRVLEIVGDLCGTTIADNAEGVDHDGPTVANGRVTYAEGTQQNLEACRKAGLMGMAMPRRFGGLNFPITPYIMAADIVLSLIHI
;
A
#
# COMPACT_ATOMS: atom_id res chain seq x y z
N MET A 1 18.08 3.59 -6.20
CA MET A 1 17.12 2.51 -6.47
C MET A 1 15.83 3.16 -6.94
N ALA A 2 15.09 2.54 -7.85
CA ALA A 2 13.81 3.07 -8.32
C ALA A 2 12.77 3.03 -7.20
N ASN A 3 11.98 4.09 -7.07
CA ASN A 3 10.83 4.12 -6.16
C ASN A 3 9.62 4.60 -6.95
N PHE A 4 8.68 3.72 -7.18
CA PHE A 4 7.55 3.98 -8.09
C PHE A 4 6.57 5.04 -7.59
N TYR A 5 6.68 5.46 -6.34
CA TYR A 5 5.93 6.58 -5.79
C TYR A 5 6.71 7.90 -5.89
N THR A 6 7.95 7.94 -5.36
CA THR A 6 8.73 9.19 -5.33
C THR A 6 9.20 9.63 -6.70
N ASP A 7 9.41 8.69 -7.62
CA ASP A 7 9.82 8.96 -9.00
C ASP A 7 8.64 9.39 -9.89
N ASN A 8 7.40 9.32 -9.38
CA ASN A 8 6.19 9.74 -10.08
C ASN A 8 5.49 10.91 -9.35
N PRO A 9 5.84 12.17 -9.66
CA PRO A 9 5.29 13.35 -8.98
C PRO A 9 3.77 13.51 -9.18
N ASP A 10 3.19 12.92 -10.24
CA ASP A 10 1.75 13.03 -10.51
C ASP A 10 0.92 12.32 -9.43
N LEU A 11 1.45 11.25 -8.84
CA LEU A 11 0.78 10.56 -7.72
C LEU A 11 0.60 11.47 -6.51
N LYS A 12 1.57 12.34 -6.22
CA LYS A 12 1.48 13.27 -5.08
C LYS A 12 0.35 14.29 -5.20
N LEU A 13 -0.10 14.61 -6.42
CA LEU A 13 -1.23 15.52 -6.63
C LEU A 13 -2.52 15.01 -5.96
N HIS A 14 -2.71 13.70 -5.87
CA HIS A 14 -3.88 13.12 -5.23
C HIS A 14 -3.90 13.39 -3.73
N LEU A 15 -2.76 13.28 -3.05
CA LEU A 15 -2.66 13.64 -1.62
C LEU A 15 -2.80 15.15 -1.38
N GLN A 16 -2.32 15.97 -2.30
CA GLN A 16 -2.37 17.42 -2.19
C GLN A 16 -3.75 18.01 -2.53
N HIS A 17 -4.70 17.18 -2.96
CA HIS A 17 -6.03 17.65 -3.35
C HIS A 17 -6.76 18.28 -2.14
N PRO A 18 -7.39 19.46 -2.27
CA PRO A 18 -8.03 20.17 -1.15
C PRO A 18 -9.09 19.35 -0.41
N LEU A 19 -9.76 18.41 -1.08
CA LEU A 19 -10.74 17.51 -0.46
C LEU A 19 -10.12 16.52 0.54
N MET A 20 -8.81 16.30 0.51
CA MET A 20 -8.16 15.39 1.47
C MET A 20 -8.41 15.80 2.91
N LYS A 21 -8.45 17.10 3.20
CA LYS A 21 -8.78 17.59 4.54
C LYS A 21 -10.14 17.07 5.04
N LYS A 22 -11.15 17.09 4.17
CA LYS A 22 -12.49 16.58 4.50
C LYS A 22 -12.52 15.05 4.57
N ILE A 23 -11.85 14.38 3.63
CA ILE A 23 -11.76 12.92 3.58
C ILE A 23 -11.11 12.37 4.85
N VAL A 24 -9.99 12.95 5.27
CA VAL A 24 -9.24 12.54 6.47
C VAL A 24 -10.07 12.78 7.73
N ALA A 25 -10.67 13.96 7.89
CA ALA A 25 -11.53 14.25 9.05
C ALA A 25 -12.67 13.24 9.19
N LEU A 26 -13.35 12.89 8.09
CA LEU A 26 -14.41 11.89 8.08
C LEU A 26 -13.90 10.48 8.40
N LYS A 27 -12.77 10.08 7.81
CA LYS A 27 -12.20 8.74 7.99
C LYS A 27 -11.66 8.56 9.40
N GLU A 28 -10.95 9.55 9.92
CA GLU A 28 -10.36 9.55 11.27
C GLU A 28 -11.38 9.96 12.35
N ARG A 29 -12.62 10.32 11.98
CA ARG A 29 -13.67 10.75 12.92
C ARG A 29 -13.16 11.86 13.84
N ASP A 30 -12.57 12.89 13.24
CA ASP A 30 -11.93 14.00 13.96
C ASP A 30 -10.87 13.50 14.96
N PHE A 31 -10.10 12.46 14.56
CA PHE A 31 -8.97 11.88 15.31
C PHE A 31 -9.32 11.27 16.68
N THR A 32 -10.56 10.82 16.85
CA THR A 32 -11.05 10.23 18.12
C THR A 32 -10.38 8.90 18.49
N GLU A 33 -9.59 8.30 17.60
CA GLU A 33 -8.85 7.06 17.86
C GLU A 33 -7.39 7.29 18.31
N ALA A 34 -6.91 8.54 18.32
CA ALA A 34 -5.52 8.88 18.67
C ALA A 34 -5.11 8.42 20.08
N GLU A 35 -6.04 8.44 21.04
CA GLU A 35 -5.79 7.96 22.42
C GLU A 35 -5.89 6.43 22.56
N LYS A 36 -6.43 5.73 21.56
CA LYS A 36 -6.70 4.28 21.63
C LYS A 36 -5.64 3.45 20.94
N PHE A 37 -4.99 4.00 19.92
CA PHE A 37 -4.00 3.33 19.11
C PHE A 37 -2.80 4.23 18.96
N ASP A 38 -1.65 3.78 19.38
CA ASP A 38 -0.36 4.51 19.36
C ASP A 38 0.13 4.88 17.96
N TYR A 39 -0.40 4.20 16.92
CA TYR A 39 -0.12 4.50 15.50
C TYR A 39 -1.25 5.26 14.80
N ALA A 40 -2.30 5.69 15.53
CA ALA A 40 -3.34 6.54 14.96
C ALA A 40 -2.85 8.00 14.89
N PRO A 41 -3.15 8.72 13.79
CA PRO A 41 -2.71 10.09 13.64
C PRO A 41 -3.36 11.00 14.68
N LEU A 42 -2.59 12.00 15.12
CA LEU A 42 -3.03 13.01 16.09
C LEU A 42 -3.85 14.12 15.44
N ASP A 43 -3.52 14.44 14.21
CA ASP A 43 -4.14 15.51 13.43
C ASP A 43 -4.03 15.25 11.92
N PHE A 44 -4.44 16.24 11.13
CA PHE A 44 -4.41 16.14 9.67
C PHE A 44 -3.00 16.04 9.10
N GLU A 45 -2.05 16.78 9.65
CA GLU A 45 -0.66 16.81 9.14
C GLU A 45 0.01 15.46 9.41
N ASP A 46 -0.16 14.92 10.60
CA ASP A 46 0.34 13.60 10.98
C ASP A 46 -0.31 12.48 10.12
N ALA A 47 -1.61 12.59 9.83
CA ALA A 47 -2.27 11.66 8.92
C ALA A 47 -1.67 11.70 7.51
N MET A 48 -1.43 12.89 6.98
CA MET A 48 -0.86 13.06 5.64
C MET A 48 0.58 12.54 5.57
N ASP A 49 1.39 12.80 6.60
CA ASP A 49 2.74 12.25 6.74
C ASP A 49 2.73 10.72 6.77
N ASN A 50 1.79 10.12 7.50
CA ASN A 50 1.64 8.67 7.55
C ASN A 50 1.27 8.08 6.18
N TYR A 51 0.38 8.73 5.43
CA TYR A 51 0.02 8.28 4.08
C TYR A 51 1.21 8.38 3.11
N ASP A 52 1.94 9.50 3.13
CA ASP A 52 3.12 9.71 2.27
C ASP A 52 4.19 8.64 2.55
N ARG A 53 4.51 8.39 3.83
CA ARG A 53 5.49 7.36 4.24
C ARG A 53 5.10 5.96 3.81
N VAL A 54 3.82 5.57 3.97
CA VAL A 54 3.38 4.24 3.55
C VAL A 54 3.43 4.10 2.04
N LEU A 55 3.06 5.13 1.28
CA LEU A 55 3.18 5.13 -0.18
C LEU A 55 4.64 5.08 -0.64
N GLU A 56 5.57 5.72 0.08
CA GLU A 56 7.00 5.59 -0.18
C GLU A 56 7.50 4.16 0.03
N ILE A 57 7.05 3.48 1.09
CA ILE A 57 7.35 2.06 1.33
C ILE A 57 6.77 1.18 0.20
N VAL A 58 5.55 1.45 -0.25
CA VAL A 58 4.95 0.74 -1.39
C VAL A 58 5.77 0.96 -2.66
N GLY A 59 6.16 2.20 -2.93
CA GLY A 59 6.97 2.56 -4.09
C GLY A 59 8.34 1.89 -4.10
N ASP A 60 9.00 1.82 -2.95
CA ASP A 60 10.28 1.13 -2.79
C ASP A 60 10.13 -0.38 -2.99
N LEU A 61 9.14 -0.99 -2.34
CA LEU A 61 8.85 -2.42 -2.47
C LEU A 61 8.57 -2.80 -3.93
N CYS A 62 7.81 -1.98 -4.64
CA CYS A 62 7.50 -2.19 -6.06
C CYS A 62 8.73 -1.99 -6.94
N GLY A 63 9.52 -0.94 -6.70
CA GLY A 63 10.70 -0.63 -7.50
C GLY A 63 11.90 -1.56 -7.27
N THR A 64 11.85 -2.38 -6.24
CA THR A 64 12.91 -3.34 -5.90
C THR A 64 12.42 -4.77 -5.99
N THR A 65 11.72 -5.24 -4.98
CA THR A 65 11.36 -6.66 -4.85
C THR A 65 10.37 -7.14 -5.93
N ILE A 66 9.30 -6.37 -6.16
CA ILE A 66 8.25 -6.83 -7.09
C ILE A 66 8.72 -6.70 -8.54
N ALA A 67 9.38 -5.59 -8.89
CA ALA A 67 9.94 -5.39 -10.23
C ALA A 67 10.99 -6.47 -10.58
N ASP A 68 11.87 -6.81 -9.65
CA ASP A 68 12.91 -7.83 -9.87
C ASP A 68 12.31 -9.24 -10.07
N ASN A 69 11.15 -9.51 -9.47
CA ASN A 69 10.47 -10.79 -9.59
C ASN A 69 9.53 -10.87 -10.82
N ALA A 70 9.19 -9.73 -11.45
CA ALA A 70 8.10 -9.65 -12.44
C ALA A 70 8.29 -10.60 -13.61
N GLU A 71 9.47 -10.62 -14.25
CA GLU A 71 9.77 -11.48 -15.38
C GLU A 71 9.66 -12.99 -15.03
N GLY A 72 10.23 -13.38 -13.87
CA GLY A 72 10.17 -14.76 -13.40
C GLY A 72 8.75 -15.20 -13.07
N VAL A 73 7.96 -14.34 -12.46
CA VAL A 73 6.55 -14.61 -12.13
C VAL A 73 5.71 -14.79 -13.39
N ASP A 74 5.91 -13.96 -14.41
CA ASP A 74 5.19 -14.05 -15.68
C ASP A 74 5.56 -15.34 -16.44
N HIS A 75 6.85 -15.66 -16.47
CA HIS A 75 7.35 -16.86 -17.15
C HIS A 75 6.89 -18.17 -16.47
N ASP A 76 7.03 -18.29 -15.16
CA ASP A 76 6.77 -19.55 -14.43
C ASP A 76 5.28 -19.77 -14.17
N GLY A 77 4.55 -18.72 -13.85
CA GLY A 77 3.14 -18.76 -13.54
C GLY A 77 2.77 -19.66 -12.35
N PRO A 78 1.47 -19.79 -12.04
CA PRO A 78 1.00 -20.74 -11.04
C PRO A 78 0.89 -22.16 -11.62
N THR A 79 1.19 -23.16 -10.78
CA THR A 79 1.03 -24.59 -11.12
C THR A 79 -0.10 -25.22 -10.31
N VAL A 80 -0.73 -26.26 -10.88
CA VAL A 80 -1.79 -27.00 -10.20
C VAL A 80 -1.40 -28.47 -10.09
N ALA A 81 -1.33 -29.00 -8.87
CA ALA A 81 -1.08 -30.40 -8.60
C ALA A 81 -1.94 -30.87 -7.43
N ASN A 82 -2.54 -32.09 -7.57
CA ASN A 82 -3.35 -32.70 -6.52
C ASN A 82 -4.49 -31.78 -5.99
N GLY A 83 -5.12 -31.01 -6.87
CA GLY A 83 -6.20 -30.07 -6.51
C GLY A 83 -5.75 -28.83 -5.72
N ARG A 84 -4.45 -28.54 -5.67
CA ARG A 84 -3.88 -27.35 -5.03
C ARG A 84 -3.12 -26.50 -6.03
N VAL A 85 -3.25 -25.18 -5.86
CA VAL A 85 -2.48 -24.17 -6.61
C VAL A 85 -1.21 -23.85 -5.84
N THR A 86 -0.08 -23.85 -6.54
CA THR A 86 1.20 -23.35 -6.03
C THR A 86 1.60 -22.16 -6.89
N TYR A 87 1.83 -21.02 -6.25
CA TYR A 87 2.31 -19.82 -6.92
C TYR A 87 3.80 -19.93 -7.24
N ALA A 88 4.24 -19.20 -8.25
CA ALA A 88 5.66 -18.99 -8.52
C ALA A 88 6.38 -18.46 -7.27
N GLU A 89 7.66 -18.75 -7.12
CA GLU A 89 8.45 -18.35 -5.96
C GLU A 89 8.45 -16.83 -5.79
N GLY A 90 8.63 -16.06 -6.88
CA GLY A 90 8.56 -14.60 -6.85
C GLY A 90 7.21 -14.06 -6.36
N THR A 91 6.09 -14.71 -6.72
CA THR A 91 4.76 -14.34 -6.20
C THR A 91 4.68 -14.53 -4.68
N GLN A 92 5.23 -15.64 -4.16
CA GLN A 92 5.25 -15.91 -2.72
C GLN A 92 6.11 -14.87 -1.97
N GLN A 93 7.26 -14.52 -2.54
CA GLN A 93 8.15 -13.48 -2.00
C GLN A 93 7.45 -12.12 -1.98
N ASN A 94 6.77 -11.74 -3.06
CA ASN A 94 6.03 -10.48 -3.17
C ASN A 94 4.91 -10.40 -2.14
N LEU A 95 4.10 -11.45 -1.99
CA LEU A 95 3.02 -11.51 -1.00
C LEU A 95 3.56 -11.41 0.44
N GLU A 96 4.66 -12.09 0.74
CA GLU A 96 5.28 -12.04 2.06
C GLU A 96 5.86 -10.64 2.36
N ALA A 97 6.46 -9.99 1.37
CA ALA A 97 6.96 -8.62 1.49
C ALA A 97 5.81 -7.63 1.75
N CYS A 98 4.71 -7.71 0.99
CA CYS A 98 3.51 -6.90 1.22
C CYS A 98 2.90 -7.16 2.62
N ARG A 99 2.88 -8.41 3.08
CA ARG A 99 2.40 -8.79 4.41
C ARG A 99 3.26 -8.18 5.51
N LYS A 100 4.58 -8.28 5.40
CA LYS A 100 5.53 -7.68 6.36
C LYS A 100 5.42 -6.16 6.42
N ALA A 101 5.16 -5.51 5.28
CA ALA A 101 4.94 -4.07 5.20
C ALA A 101 3.55 -3.63 5.71
N GLY A 102 2.68 -4.56 6.14
CA GLY A 102 1.35 -4.23 6.67
C GLY A 102 0.32 -3.82 5.62
N LEU A 103 0.61 -3.98 4.33
CA LEU A 103 -0.21 -3.47 3.24
C LEU A 103 -1.56 -4.21 3.09
N MET A 104 -1.66 -5.44 3.58
CA MET A 104 -2.87 -6.25 3.49
C MET A 104 -4.05 -5.66 4.28
N GLY A 105 -3.77 -4.84 5.29
CA GLY A 105 -4.78 -4.20 6.15
C GLY A 105 -4.91 -2.69 5.96
N MET A 106 -4.39 -2.11 4.87
CA MET A 106 -4.26 -0.67 4.72
C MET A 106 -5.58 0.10 4.95
N ALA A 107 -6.68 -0.32 4.32
CA ALA A 107 -7.98 0.34 4.44
C ALA A 107 -8.86 -0.20 5.58
N MET A 108 -8.44 -1.28 6.24
CA MET A 108 -9.19 -1.89 7.33
C MET A 108 -9.16 -1.02 8.59
N PRO A 109 -10.26 -0.99 9.36
CA PRO A 109 -10.29 -0.27 10.64
C PRO A 109 -9.23 -0.77 11.63
N ARG A 110 -8.67 0.14 12.43
CA ARG A 110 -7.64 -0.16 13.44
C ARG A 110 -8.07 -1.23 14.45
N ARG A 111 -9.34 -1.29 14.81
CA ARG A 111 -9.87 -2.33 15.71
C ARG A 111 -9.68 -3.76 15.20
N PHE A 112 -9.41 -3.93 13.91
CA PHE A 112 -9.09 -5.22 13.28
C PHE A 112 -7.63 -5.34 12.89
N GLY A 113 -6.77 -4.45 13.39
CA GLY A 113 -5.34 -4.45 13.09
C GLY A 113 -4.95 -3.76 11.79
N GLY A 114 -5.87 -3.02 11.15
CA GLY A 114 -5.59 -2.26 9.93
C GLY A 114 -5.06 -0.86 10.19
N LEU A 115 -4.68 -0.17 9.13
CA LEU A 115 -4.16 1.21 9.20
C LEU A 115 -5.26 2.27 9.16
N ASN A 116 -6.50 1.88 8.85
CA ASN A 116 -7.65 2.79 8.70
C ASN A 116 -7.46 3.88 7.63
N PHE A 117 -6.68 3.62 6.59
CA PHE A 117 -6.45 4.62 5.53
C PHE A 117 -7.72 4.91 4.74
N PRO A 118 -7.91 6.16 4.28
CA PRO A 118 -8.94 6.49 3.29
C PRO A 118 -8.72 5.73 1.99
N ILE A 119 -9.75 5.70 1.16
CA ILE A 119 -9.69 5.00 -0.12
C ILE A 119 -8.67 5.64 -1.08
N THR A 120 -8.41 6.94 -0.98
CA THR A 120 -7.46 7.64 -1.86
C THR A 120 -6.05 7.06 -1.77
N PRO A 121 -5.33 7.06 -0.62
CA PRO A 121 -4.01 6.45 -0.54
C PRO A 121 -4.04 4.93 -0.78
N TYR A 122 -5.14 4.24 -0.48
CA TYR A 122 -5.29 2.83 -0.81
C TYR A 122 -5.29 2.59 -2.33
N ILE A 123 -6.04 3.38 -3.10
CA ILE A 123 -6.06 3.26 -4.57
C ILE A 123 -4.72 3.69 -5.18
N MET A 124 -4.06 4.70 -4.62
CA MET A 124 -2.70 5.07 -5.06
C MET A 124 -1.71 3.92 -4.86
N ALA A 125 -1.75 3.25 -3.71
CA ALA A 125 -0.94 2.06 -3.47
C ALA A 125 -1.28 0.92 -4.46
N ALA A 126 -2.57 0.71 -4.74
CA ALA A 126 -3.01 -0.26 -5.71
C ALA A 126 -2.51 0.08 -7.13
N ASP A 127 -2.56 1.34 -7.53
CA ASP A 127 -2.04 1.81 -8.83
C ASP A 127 -0.55 1.53 -8.98
N ILE A 128 0.25 1.82 -7.94
CA ILE A 128 1.69 1.54 -7.91
C ILE A 128 1.96 0.04 -8.06
N VAL A 129 1.24 -0.81 -7.32
CA VAL A 129 1.42 -2.27 -7.38
C VAL A 129 0.95 -2.83 -8.72
N LEU A 130 -0.21 -2.38 -9.22
CA LEU A 130 -0.81 -2.89 -10.46
C LEU A 130 -0.02 -2.46 -11.70
N SER A 131 0.76 -1.38 -11.64
CA SER A 131 1.62 -0.97 -12.74
C SER A 131 2.66 -2.03 -13.12
N LEU A 132 2.96 -2.96 -12.21
CA LEU A 132 3.92 -4.06 -12.41
C LEU A 132 3.28 -5.35 -12.95
N ILE A 133 1.95 -5.46 -12.97
CA ILE A 133 1.25 -6.68 -13.45
C ILE A 133 1.19 -6.72 -14.98
N HIS A 134 1.45 -5.61 -15.64
CA HIS A 134 1.34 -5.46 -17.10
C HIS A 134 2.70 -5.38 -17.82
N ILE A 135 3.78 -5.70 -17.12
CA ILE A 135 5.12 -5.74 -17.72
C ILE A 135 5.46 -7.17 -18.10
#